data_fd70f6f47935ebf09a5c29e814766e33
#
_entry.id   fd70f6f47935ebf09a5c29e814766e33
#
_cell.length_a   1.000
_cell.length_b   1.000
_cell.length_c   1.000
_cell.angle_alpha   90.00
_cell.angle_beta   90.00
_cell.angle_gamma   90.00
#
_symmetry.space_group_name_H-M   'P 1'
#
loop_
_entity.id
_entity.type
_entity.pdbx_description
1 polymer ?
#
loop_
_entity_poly.entity_id
_entity_poly.type
_entity_poly.pdbx_seq_one_letter_code
_entity_poly.pdbx_strand_id
1 'polypeptide(L)'
;QYPMLGTGMDLPLLDWLNTYAFPTEARFADTDYARTVYRQLSRELIAHGTTRVCMFSSLHTEATLILMEELERAGVTGYVGKVNMDRNGLPGVLEETTEASMRDTLRWLDRCQDTCRIHPILTPRFTPSCTDKLMEFLGRLAAERGLPVQSHLSENRAEIQWVRELHPDCEQYWETYAKYGLWNDRTLMAHCVWSDEWERQAMKNAGVTVVHCPDSNLNLCSGTAPVRTMLTGGVRVALGSDIAGGDHLDMFDVTAAAIRASKIRRMTDPAVPAPLTVAEAWYLATSAGAEWFGEQPGFAPGNALHAMVLSDSALPHGKSLTPAQRLERAVYRRQPNALRAVYSAGRKVFEA
;
A
#
# COMPACT_ATOMS: atom_id res chain seq x y z
N GLN A 1 6.29 10.53 2.95
CA GLN A 1 5.29 11.04 3.94
C GLN A 1 5.58 10.59 5.39
N TYR A 2 6.35 9.51 5.60
CA TYR A 2 6.70 8.97 6.93
C TYR A 2 7.10 10.04 7.99
N PRO A 3 7.87 11.11 7.68
CA PRO A 3 8.24 12.12 8.69
C PRO A 3 7.08 12.91 9.29
N MET A 4 5.91 12.88 8.66
CA MET A 4 4.72 13.60 9.12
C MET A 4 3.67 12.66 9.77
N LEU A 5 4.06 11.42 10.07
CA LEU A 5 3.18 10.42 10.69
C LEU A 5 2.43 11.02 11.90
N GLY A 6 1.10 10.86 11.90
CA GLY A 6 0.21 11.40 12.94
C GLY A 6 -0.07 12.89 12.84
N THR A 7 0.32 13.58 11.75
CA THR A 7 0.10 15.02 11.58
C THR A 7 -1.03 15.29 10.59
N GLY A 8 -1.95 16.19 10.95
CA GLY A 8 -3.05 16.63 10.09
C GLY A 8 -4.21 15.63 9.97
N MET A 9 -4.36 14.70 10.90
CA MET A 9 -5.38 13.65 10.89
C MET A 9 -6.83 14.16 11.05
N ASP A 10 -7.03 15.45 11.26
CA ASP A 10 -8.32 16.12 11.31
C ASP A 10 -8.74 16.79 9.98
N LEU A 11 -7.94 16.61 8.92
CA LEU A 11 -8.21 17.14 7.59
C LEU A 11 -8.75 16.08 6.63
N PRO A 12 -9.65 16.45 5.70
CA PRO A 12 -10.02 15.57 4.60
C PRO A 12 -8.87 15.43 3.59
N LEU A 13 -8.90 14.37 2.78
CA LEU A 13 -7.83 13.95 1.87
C LEU A 13 -7.18 15.10 1.08
N LEU A 14 -7.94 15.89 0.34
CA LEU A 14 -7.36 16.91 -0.56
C LEU A 14 -6.69 18.06 0.22
N ASP A 15 -7.24 18.46 1.36
CA ASP A 15 -6.65 19.47 2.23
C ASP A 15 -5.39 18.94 2.91
N TRP A 16 -5.40 17.67 3.36
CA TRP A 16 -4.26 17.00 3.93
C TRP A 16 -3.11 16.87 2.92
N LEU A 17 -3.40 16.47 1.67
CA LEU A 17 -2.41 16.39 0.60
C LEU A 17 -1.69 17.73 0.39
N ASN A 18 -2.44 18.81 0.26
CA ASN A 18 -1.90 20.14 -0.03
C ASN A 18 -1.16 20.75 1.16
N THR A 19 -1.65 20.51 2.40
CA THR A 19 -1.12 21.17 3.61
C THR A 19 0.10 20.45 4.16
N TYR A 20 0.13 19.10 4.10
CA TYR A 20 1.16 18.31 4.77
C TYR A 20 1.91 17.35 3.84
N ALA A 21 1.20 16.56 3.02
CA ALA A 21 1.83 15.50 2.25
C ALA A 21 2.78 16.05 1.17
N PHE A 22 2.29 16.94 0.30
CA PHE A 22 3.10 17.50 -0.77
C PHE A 22 4.29 18.32 -0.28
N PRO A 23 4.15 19.22 0.72
CA PRO A 23 5.31 19.92 1.28
C PRO A 23 6.35 18.99 1.91
N THR A 24 5.92 17.88 2.53
CA THR A 24 6.83 16.87 3.08
C THR A 24 7.52 16.08 1.98
N GLU A 25 6.80 15.67 0.95
CA GLU A 25 7.37 14.95 -0.20
C GLU A 25 8.39 15.80 -0.97
N ALA A 26 8.16 17.09 -1.13
CA ALA A 26 9.10 18.00 -1.81
C ALA A 26 10.50 18.01 -1.16
N ARG A 27 10.60 17.77 0.16
CA ARG A 27 11.88 17.71 0.88
C ARG A 27 12.77 16.56 0.46
N PHE A 28 12.21 15.51 -0.14
CA PHE A 28 12.99 14.37 -0.65
C PHE A 28 13.82 14.69 -1.90
N ALA A 29 13.77 15.89 -2.41
CA ALA A 29 14.76 16.43 -3.35
C ALA A 29 16.19 16.45 -2.72
N ASP A 30 16.28 16.63 -1.40
CA ASP A 30 17.52 16.51 -0.64
C ASP A 30 17.82 15.03 -0.34
N THR A 31 18.90 14.54 -0.91
CA THR A 31 19.31 13.13 -0.79
C THR A 31 19.83 12.76 0.60
N ASP A 32 20.39 13.69 1.36
CA ASP A 32 20.84 13.44 2.74
C ASP A 32 19.63 13.32 3.68
N TYR A 33 18.63 14.18 3.49
CA TYR A 33 17.35 14.06 4.14
C TYR A 33 16.68 12.73 3.80
N ALA A 34 16.60 12.38 2.51
CA ALA A 34 16.01 11.12 2.05
C ALA A 34 16.70 9.91 2.70
N ARG A 35 18.02 9.86 2.72
CA ARG A 35 18.81 8.78 3.32
C ARG A 35 18.55 8.65 4.82
N THR A 36 18.50 9.77 5.53
CA THR A 36 18.21 9.77 6.98
C THR A 36 16.85 9.21 7.29
N VAL A 37 15.82 9.68 6.58
CA VAL A 37 14.44 9.27 6.78
C VAL A 37 14.22 7.81 6.38
N TYR A 38 14.70 7.39 5.22
CA TYR A 38 14.46 6.05 4.71
C TYR A 38 15.23 4.97 5.48
N ARG A 39 16.40 5.30 6.02
CA ARG A 39 17.12 4.42 6.94
C ARG A 39 16.33 4.18 8.23
N GLN A 40 15.73 5.22 8.79
CA GLN A 40 14.88 5.08 9.97
C GLN A 40 13.64 4.26 9.65
N LEU A 41 12.91 4.60 8.57
CA LEU A 41 11.71 3.87 8.12
C LEU A 41 11.99 2.38 7.93
N SER A 42 13.08 2.02 7.23
CA SER A 42 13.43 0.63 6.96
C SER A 42 13.69 -0.18 8.22
N ARG A 43 14.32 0.44 9.24
CA ARG A 43 14.52 -0.18 10.55
C ARG A 43 13.22 -0.36 11.31
N GLU A 44 12.34 0.63 11.29
CA GLU A 44 11.05 0.55 11.97
C GLU A 44 10.12 -0.48 11.32
N LEU A 45 10.09 -0.60 9.99
CA LEU A 45 9.34 -1.65 9.32
C LEU A 45 9.73 -3.04 9.84
N ILE A 46 11.02 -3.33 9.91
CA ILE A 46 11.53 -4.61 10.44
C ILE A 46 11.22 -4.75 11.93
N ALA A 47 11.36 -3.69 12.73
CA ALA A 47 11.04 -3.71 14.16
C ALA A 47 9.54 -3.92 14.44
N HIS A 48 8.67 -3.69 13.47
CA HIS A 48 7.24 -4.02 13.50
C HIS A 48 6.90 -5.34 12.79
N GLY A 49 7.90 -6.08 12.28
CA GLY A 49 7.71 -7.39 11.67
C GLY A 49 7.34 -7.36 10.18
N THR A 50 7.37 -6.19 9.54
CA THR A 50 7.10 -6.06 8.11
C THR A 50 8.31 -6.51 7.30
N THR A 51 8.15 -7.54 6.46
CA THR A 51 9.21 -8.14 5.66
C THR A 51 9.01 -7.94 4.16
N ARG A 52 7.80 -7.58 3.72
CA ARG A 52 7.44 -7.33 2.32
C ARG A 52 6.70 -6.02 2.18
N VAL A 53 6.99 -5.28 1.13
CA VAL A 53 6.39 -3.97 0.87
C VAL A 53 6.04 -3.76 -0.60
N CYS A 54 4.98 -2.99 -0.86
CA CYS A 54 4.78 -2.24 -2.10
C CYS A 54 4.67 -0.78 -1.72
N MET A 55 5.66 0.04 -2.08
CA MET A 55 5.75 1.41 -1.60
C MET A 55 5.71 2.43 -2.71
N PHE A 56 4.93 3.48 -2.47
CA PHE A 56 5.04 4.75 -3.19
C PHE A 56 6.22 5.52 -2.59
N SER A 57 7.21 5.89 -3.41
CA SER A 57 8.28 6.80 -3.01
C SER A 57 7.84 8.26 -3.25
N SER A 58 8.69 9.06 -3.82
CA SER A 58 8.40 10.40 -4.32
C SER A 58 8.68 10.47 -5.82
N LEU A 59 8.48 11.62 -6.44
CA LEU A 59 8.86 11.82 -7.84
C LEU A 59 10.40 11.85 -8.05
N HIS A 60 11.17 12.06 -6.97
CA HIS A 60 12.61 12.23 -7.03
C HIS A 60 13.34 10.90 -7.25
N THR A 61 13.97 10.74 -8.40
CA THR A 61 14.70 9.52 -8.81
C THR A 61 15.73 9.09 -7.77
N GLU A 62 16.60 10.03 -7.31
CA GLU A 62 17.67 9.71 -6.37
C GLU A 62 17.11 9.27 -5.01
N ALA A 63 16.10 9.94 -4.50
CA ALA A 63 15.43 9.53 -3.25
C ALA A 63 14.79 8.13 -3.37
N THR A 64 14.19 7.83 -4.52
CA THR A 64 13.59 6.51 -4.74
C THR A 64 14.65 5.40 -4.74
N LEU A 65 15.81 5.62 -5.37
CA LEU A 65 16.93 4.69 -5.32
C LEU A 65 17.50 4.52 -3.91
N ILE A 66 17.60 5.61 -3.14
CA ILE A 66 17.99 5.56 -1.72
C ILE A 66 17.00 4.72 -0.90
N LEU A 67 15.69 4.88 -1.13
CA LEU A 67 14.68 4.05 -0.45
C LEU A 67 14.89 2.56 -0.76
N MET A 68 15.08 2.21 -2.03
CA MET A 68 15.34 0.83 -2.46
C MET A 68 16.60 0.27 -1.77
N GLU A 69 17.69 1.04 -1.74
CA GLU A 69 18.94 0.67 -1.08
C GLU A 69 18.77 0.42 0.43
N GLU A 70 18.10 1.32 1.15
CA GLU A 70 17.93 1.19 2.60
C GLU A 70 16.98 0.03 2.96
N LEU A 71 15.96 -0.25 2.17
CA LEU A 71 15.10 -1.42 2.32
C LEU A 71 15.87 -2.73 2.08
N GLU A 72 16.68 -2.81 1.01
CA GLU A 72 17.55 -3.97 0.75
C GLU A 72 18.53 -4.23 1.90
N ARG A 73 19.16 -3.17 2.40
CA ARG A 73 20.10 -3.23 3.53
C ARG A 73 19.43 -3.75 4.80
N ALA A 74 18.19 -3.34 5.06
CA ALA A 74 17.38 -3.83 6.16
C ALA A 74 16.91 -5.29 5.98
N GLY A 75 16.96 -5.82 4.75
CA GLY A 75 16.52 -7.16 4.42
C GLY A 75 15.04 -7.28 4.09
N VAL A 76 14.38 -6.16 3.80
CA VAL A 76 13.01 -6.11 3.27
C VAL A 76 12.99 -6.59 1.82
N THR A 77 11.90 -7.19 1.39
CA THR A 77 11.67 -7.61 -0.01
C THR A 77 10.44 -6.88 -0.57
N GLY A 78 10.32 -6.77 -1.89
CA GLY A 78 9.11 -6.26 -2.52
C GLY A 78 9.32 -5.27 -3.64
N TYR A 79 8.46 -4.26 -3.69
CA TYR A 79 8.43 -3.31 -4.77
C TYR A 79 8.44 -1.86 -4.25
N VAL A 80 9.15 -1.00 -4.98
CA VAL A 80 9.16 0.45 -4.76
C VAL A 80 8.89 1.13 -6.09
N GLY A 81 8.07 2.17 -6.08
CA GLY A 81 7.75 2.95 -7.27
C GLY A 81 8.15 4.41 -7.16
N LYS A 82 8.86 4.91 -8.19
CA LYS A 82 8.98 6.33 -8.42
C LYS A 82 7.59 6.87 -8.78
N VAL A 83 7.11 7.86 -8.04
CA VAL A 83 5.81 8.47 -8.31
C VAL A 83 5.87 9.26 -9.62
N ASN A 84 4.86 9.08 -10.46
CA ASN A 84 4.64 9.86 -11.67
C ASN A 84 3.48 10.82 -11.44
N MET A 85 3.71 12.12 -11.66
CA MET A 85 2.76 13.19 -11.45
C MET A 85 3.15 14.40 -12.29
N ASP A 86 2.45 14.65 -13.41
CA ASP A 86 2.76 15.69 -14.38
C ASP A 86 1.64 16.73 -14.56
N ARG A 87 0.57 16.65 -13.73
CA ARG A 87 -0.48 17.67 -13.62
C ARG A 87 -1.04 17.77 -12.20
N ASN A 88 -1.69 18.87 -11.88
CA ASN A 88 -2.46 19.10 -10.65
C ASN A 88 -1.66 18.90 -9.35
N GLY A 89 -0.37 19.16 -9.37
CA GLY A 89 0.51 19.08 -8.19
C GLY A 89 1.04 20.44 -7.76
N LEU A 90 1.62 20.47 -6.56
CA LEU A 90 2.33 21.64 -6.05
C LEU A 90 3.79 21.66 -6.52
N PRO A 91 4.46 22.82 -6.49
CA PRO A 91 5.91 22.90 -6.72
C PRO A 91 6.68 21.91 -5.84
N GLY A 92 7.64 21.19 -6.43
CA GLY A 92 8.47 20.18 -5.76
C GLY A 92 7.88 18.76 -5.72
N VAL A 93 6.60 18.59 -6.08
CA VAL A 93 5.96 17.28 -6.26
C VAL A 93 5.25 17.14 -7.60
N LEU A 94 5.52 18.05 -8.51
CA LEU A 94 5.04 18.06 -9.89
C LEU A 94 6.24 18.02 -10.82
N GLU A 95 6.24 17.08 -11.77
CA GLU A 95 7.23 17.06 -12.86
C GLU A 95 7.06 18.30 -13.76
N GLU A 96 8.18 18.85 -14.24
CA GLU A 96 8.15 20.05 -15.08
C GLU A 96 7.37 19.84 -16.38
N THR A 97 7.49 18.66 -16.97
CA THR A 97 6.78 18.25 -18.19
C THR A 97 6.53 16.76 -18.19
N THR A 98 5.58 16.30 -19.00
CA THR A 98 5.36 14.87 -19.24
C THR A 98 6.63 14.17 -19.73
N GLU A 99 7.40 14.81 -20.62
CA GLU A 99 8.66 14.27 -21.14
C GLU A 99 9.72 14.14 -20.06
N ALA A 100 9.75 15.06 -19.09
CA ALA A 100 10.65 14.96 -17.94
C ALA A 100 10.29 13.74 -17.09
N SER A 101 9.01 13.54 -16.77
CA SER A 101 8.53 12.35 -16.04
C SER A 101 8.88 11.05 -16.77
N MET A 102 8.65 10.99 -18.10
CA MET A 102 9.00 9.83 -18.92
C MET A 102 10.50 9.52 -18.90
N ARG A 103 11.34 10.53 -19.13
CA ARG A 103 12.81 10.40 -19.14
C ARG A 103 13.34 9.95 -17.78
N ASP A 104 12.85 10.55 -16.69
CA ASP A 104 13.31 10.24 -15.34
C ASP A 104 12.82 8.86 -14.87
N THR A 105 11.66 8.40 -15.36
CA THR A 105 11.20 7.02 -15.15
C THR A 105 12.12 6.01 -15.83
N LEU A 106 12.50 6.25 -17.07
CA LEU A 106 13.46 5.37 -17.77
C LEU A 106 14.81 5.34 -17.07
N ARG A 107 15.36 6.52 -16.71
CA ARG A 107 16.62 6.63 -15.97
C ARG A 107 16.57 5.87 -14.64
N TRP A 108 15.48 5.96 -13.91
CA TRP A 108 15.30 5.22 -12.66
C TRP A 108 15.28 3.71 -12.91
N LEU A 109 14.50 3.23 -13.88
CA LEU A 109 14.40 1.82 -14.22
C LEU A 109 15.74 1.22 -14.67
N ASP A 110 16.54 1.97 -15.43
CA ASP A 110 17.86 1.50 -15.86
C ASP A 110 18.82 1.34 -14.69
N ARG A 111 18.66 2.13 -13.61
CA ARG A 111 19.44 2.03 -12.38
C ARG A 111 18.92 0.99 -11.37
N CYS A 112 17.72 0.46 -11.57
CA CYS A 112 17.15 -0.59 -10.72
C CYS A 112 17.61 -2.01 -11.11
N GLN A 113 18.41 -2.18 -12.17
CA GLN A 113 18.77 -3.50 -12.69
C GLN A 113 19.63 -4.32 -11.71
N ASP A 114 20.35 -3.67 -10.80
CA ASP A 114 21.24 -4.31 -9.83
C ASP A 114 20.57 -4.64 -8.49
N THR A 115 19.26 -4.32 -8.33
CA THR A 115 18.54 -4.64 -7.10
C THR A 115 18.14 -6.11 -7.06
N CYS A 116 18.33 -6.76 -5.91
CA CYS A 116 18.12 -8.21 -5.74
C CYS A 116 16.80 -8.55 -5.06
N ARG A 117 16.29 -7.67 -4.20
CA ARG A 117 15.13 -7.92 -3.33
C ARG A 117 14.02 -6.90 -3.48
N ILE A 118 14.37 -5.67 -3.84
CA ILE A 118 13.43 -4.57 -4.07
C ILE A 118 13.38 -4.30 -5.56
N HIS A 119 12.23 -4.52 -6.15
CA HIS A 119 12.00 -4.41 -7.57
C HIS A 119 11.21 -3.14 -7.93
N PRO A 120 11.33 -2.63 -9.16
CA PRO A 120 10.53 -1.49 -9.60
C PRO A 120 9.06 -1.86 -9.83
N ILE A 121 8.17 -0.93 -9.48
CA ILE A 121 6.75 -0.94 -9.79
C ILE A 121 6.34 0.41 -10.37
N LEU A 122 5.64 0.45 -11.50
CA LEU A 122 5.19 1.71 -12.09
C LEU A 122 4.10 2.34 -11.22
N THR A 123 4.25 3.63 -10.96
CA THR A 123 3.44 4.30 -9.94
C THR A 123 2.88 5.62 -10.48
N PRO A 124 1.92 5.60 -11.43
CA PRO A 124 1.06 6.76 -11.62
C PRO A 124 0.36 7.05 -10.28
N ARG A 125 0.54 8.26 -9.73
CA ARG A 125 0.01 8.55 -8.38
C ARG A 125 -1.48 8.25 -8.31
N PHE A 126 -2.26 8.89 -9.18
CA PHE A 126 -3.68 8.61 -9.44
C PHE A 126 -4.09 9.36 -10.71
N THR A 127 -5.21 9.03 -11.30
CA THR A 127 -5.63 9.61 -12.60
C THR A 127 -5.62 11.14 -12.63
N PRO A 128 -6.12 11.89 -11.62
CA PRO A 128 -6.10 13.36 -11.65
C PRO A 128 -4.70 13.98 -11.73
N SER A 129 -3.67 13.27 -11.31
CA SER A 129 -2.29 13.78 -11.29
C SER A 129 -1.46 13.39 -12.52
N CYS A 130 -2.02 12.59 -13.42
CA CYS A 130 -1.31 12.09 -14.59
C CYS A 130 -2.05 12.49 -15.88
N THR A 131 -1.32 13.05 -16.86
CA THR A 131 -1.90 13.29 -18.20
C THR A 131 -2.11 11.98 -18.94
N ASP A 132 -3.01 11.98 -19.92
CA ASP A 132 -3.27 10.84 -20.80
C ASP A 132 -1.99 10.36 -21.49
N LYS A 133 -1.14 11.29 -21.91
CA LYS A 133 0.15 11.00 -22.53
C LYS A 133 1.10 10.25 -21.59
N LEU A 134 1.14 10.64 -20.31
CA LEU A 134 1.94 9.95 -19.30
C LEU A 134 1.38 8.56 -19.01
N MET A 135 0.06 8.43 -18.87
CA MET A 135 -0.60 7.15 -18.64
C MET A 135 -0.39 6.16 -19.79
N GLU A 136 -0.49 6.63 -21.05
CA GLU A 136 -0.19 5.84 -22.24
C GLU A 136 1.26 5.35 -22.27
N PHE A 137 2.21 6.23 -21.94
CA PHE A 137 3.63 5.86 -21.84
C PHE A 137 3.85 4.78 -20.76
N LEU A 138 3.29 4.96 -19.57
CA LEU A 138 3.43 3.99 -18.47
C LEU A 138 2.80 2.64 -18.83
N GLY A 139 1.66 2.64 -19.53
CA GLY A 139 1.01 1.42 -19.98
C GLY A 139 1.85 0.64 -21.01
N ARG A 140 2.42 1.33 -22.00
CA ARG A 140 3.36 0.69 -22.94
C ARG A 140 4.58 0.15 -22.22
N LEU A 141 5.16 0.92 -21.30
CA LEU A 141 6.34 0.52 -20.54
C LEU A 141 6.06 -0.69 -19.64
N ALA A 142 4.86 -0.76 -19.01
CA ALA A 142 4.41 -1.91 -18.24
C ALA A 142 4.38 -3.17 -19.11
N ALA A 143 3.81 -3.08 -20.30
CA ALA A 143 3.71 -4.20 -21.23
C ALA A 143 5.09 -4.63 -21.79
N GLU A 144 5.92 -3.67 -22.22
CA GLU A 144 7.22 -3.93 -22.82
C GLU A 144 8.23 -4.55 -21.84
N ARG A 145 8.25 -4.08 -20.60
CA ARG A 145 9.20 -4.54 -19.57
C ARG A 145 8.58 -5.52 -18.56
N GLY A 146 7.32 -5.90 -18.73
CA GLY A 146 6.61 -6.80 -17.81
C GLY A 146 6.53 -6.27 -16.37
N LEU A 147 6.37 -4.95 -16.18
CA LEU A 147 6.39 -4.32 -14.86
C LEU A 147 4.99 -4.34 -14.22
N PRO A 148 4.88 -4.54 -12.91
CA PRO A 148 3.64 -4.34 -12.19
C PRO A 148 3.32 -2.85 -12.06
N VAL A 149 2.07 -2.56 -11.68
CA VAL A 149 1.54 -1.21 -11.54
C VAL A 149 0.90 -1.06 -10.16
N GLN A 150 1.06 0.09 -9.52
CA GLN A 150 0.29 0.50 -8.35
C GLN A 150 -0.26 1.90 -8.52
N SER A 151 -1.45 2.15 -7.99
CA SER A 151 -2.10 3.46 -8.00
C SER A 151 -3.19 3.55 -6.94
N HIS A 152 -3.95 4.65 -6.92
CA HIS A 152 -5.11 4.88 -6.05
C HIS A 152 -6.39 4.81 -6.88
N LEU A 153 -7.48 4.33 -6.28
CA LEU A 153 -8.76 4.18 -6.98
C LEU A 153 -9.93 4.40 -6.02
N SER A 154 -10.86 5.25 -6.43
CA SER A 154 -12.17 5.43 -5.79
C SER A 154 -12.09 5.59 -4.27
N GLU A 155 -11.10 6.35 -3.80
CA GLU A 155 -10.88 6.58 -2.38
C GLU A 155 -11.90 7.57 -1.81
N ASN A 156 -12.10 8.70 -2.49
CA ASN A 156 -12.92 9.80 -2.02
C ASN A 156 -13.95 10.22 -3.07
N ARG A 157 -15.13 10.67 -2.65
CA ARG A 157 -16.20 11.10 -3.57
C ARG A 157 -15.81 12.32 -4.39
N ALA A 158 -15.09 13.27 -3.79
CA ALA A 158 -14.60 14.45 -4.50
C ALA A 158 -13.56 14.06 -5.58
N GLU A 159 -12.69 13.11 -5.29
CA GLU A 159 -11.76 12.52 -6.24
C GLU A 159 -12.50 11.89 -7.44
N ILE A 160 -13.50 11.05 -7.18
CA ILE A 160 -14.30 10.39 -8.23
C ILE A 160 -14.98 11.44 -9.12
N GLN A 161 -15.54 12.49 -8.52
CA GLN A 161 -16.15 13.58 -9.29
C GLN A 161 -15.12 14.30 -10.15
N TRP A 162 -13.93 14.57 -9.60
CA TRP A 162 -12.83 15.20 -10.33
C TRP A 162 -12.36 14.36 -11.52
N VAL A 163 -12.27 13.02 -11.36
CA VAL A 163 -11.97 12.10 -12.47
C VAL A 163 -13.01 12.17 -13.58
N ARG A 164 -14.29 12.21 -13.25
CA ARG A 164 -15.38 12.35 -14.24
C ARG A 164 -15.27 13.66 -15.04
N GLU A 165 -14.86 14.74 -14.39
CA GLU A 165 -14.66 16.05 -15.05
C GLU A 165 -13.45 16.03 -15.99
N LEU A 166 -12.38 15.35 -15.61
CA LEU A 166 -11.15 15.25 -16.40
C LEU A 166 -11.25 14.23 -17.55
N HIS A 167 -12.08 13.20 -17.41
CA HIS A 167 -12.22 12.09 -18.35
C HIS A 167 -13.69 11.81 -18.67
N PRO A 168 -14.38 12.76 -19.37
CA PRO A 168 -15.78 12.60 -19.73
C PRO A 168 -16.04 11.47 -20.75
N ASP A 169 -15.00 10.92 -21.33
CA ASP A 169 -15.00 9.75 -22.23
C ASP A 169 -15.04 8.41 -21.47
N CYS A 170 -14.85 8.41 -20.15
CA CYS A 170 -14.90 7.23 -19.30
C CYS A 170 -16.18 7.26 -18.43
N GLU A 171 -16.94 6.16 -18.43
CA GLU A 171 -18.13 6.02 -17.56
C GLU A 171 -17.74 5.71 -16.11
N GLN A 172 -16.65 4.97 -15.93
CA GLN A 172 -16.15 4.51 -14.64
C GLN A 172 -14.70 4.96 -14.40
N TYR A 173 -14.34 5.18 -13.14
CA TYR A 173 -12.99 5.61 -12.79
C TYR A 173 -11.91 4.61 -13.26
N TRP A 174 -12.10 3.31 -13.05
CA TRP A 174 -11.16 2.26 -13.45
C TRP A 174 -10.84 2.23 -14.95
N GLU A 175 -11.74 2.71 -15.80
CA GLU A 175 -11.54 2.77 -17.26
C GLU A 175 -10.40 3.69 -17.64
N THR A 176 -10.12 4.71 -16.82
CA THR A 176 -8.98 5.62 -17.03
C THR A 176 -7.62 4.93 -16.92
N TYR A 177 -7.56 3.80 -16.24
CA TYR A 177 -6.38 2.91 -16.22
C TYR A 177 -6.45 1.86 -17.32
N ALA A 178 -7.62 1.27 -17.52
CA ALA A 178 -7.82 0.17 -18.45
C ALA A 178 -7.52 0.58 -19.89
N LYS A 179 -7.93 1.77 -20.32
CA LYS A 179 -7.69 2.28 -21.68
C LYS A 179 -6.20 2.39 -22.05
N TYR A 180 -5.31 2.40 -21.05
CA TYR A 180 -3.85 2.45 -21.24
C TYR A 180 -3.14 1.14 -20.89
N GLY A 181 -3.86 0.06 -20.61
CA GLY A 181 -3.26 -1.24 -20.27
C GLY A 181 -2.69 -1.34 -18.84
N LEU A 182 -3.05 -0.38 -17.97
CA LEU A 182 -2.63 -0.33 -16.56
C LEU A 182 -3.58 -1.09 -15.62
N TRP A 183 -4.47 -1.93 -16.17
CA TRP A 183 -5.52 -2.64 -15.45
C TRP A 183 -5.45 -4.15 -15.76
N ASN A 184 -4.72 -4.90 -14.95
CA ASN A 184 -4.46 -6.33 -15.13
C ASN A 184 -4.14 -7.03 -13.81
N ASP A 185 -3.82 -8.32 -13.84
CA ASP A 185 -3.55 -9.16 -12.67
C ASP A 185 -2.25 -8.82 -11.91
N ARG A 186 -1.42 -7.92 -12.46
CA ARG A 186 -0.23 -7.35 -11.81
C ARG A 186 -0.45 -5.91 -11.33
N THR A 187 -1.70 -5.46 -11.23
CA THR A 187 -2.07 -4.12 -10.76
C THR A 187 -2.55 -4.16 -9.33
N LEU A 188 -2.01 -3.26 -8.50
CA LEU A 188 -2.47 -2.94 -7.14
C LEU A 188 -3.23 -1.62 -7.16
N MET A 189 -4.44 -1.62 -6.60
CA MET A 189 -5.24 -0.40 -6.41
C MET A 189 -5.51 -0.16 -4.93
N ALA A 190 -4.97 0.94 -4.41
CA ALA A 190 -5.19 1.33 -3.03
C ALA A 190 -6.61 1.87 -2.81
N HIS A 191 -7.12 1.67 -1.60
CA HIS A 191 -8.36 2.17 -1.02
C HIS A 191 -9.65 1.53 -1.55
N CYS A 192 -10.09 1.84 -2.76
CA CYS A 192 -11.32 1.34 -3.39
C CYS A 192 -12.57 1.46 -2.47
N VAL A 193 -12.67 2.58 -1.72
CA VAL A 193 -13.69 2.82 -0.69
C VAL A 193 -15.10 2.89 -1.29
N TRP A 194 -15.21 3.59 -2.43
CA TRP A 194 -16.47 3.86 -3.10
C TRP A 194 -16.68 3.02 -4.36
N SER A 195 -15.99 1.87 -4.45
CA SER A 195 -16.16 0.92 -5.55
C SER A 195 -17.58 0.41 -5.64
N ASP A 196 -18.22 0.63 -6.77
CA ASP A 196 -19.52 0.09 -7.09
C ASP A 196 -19.45 -1.37 -7.57
N GLU A 197 -20.58 -1.95 -7.97
CA GLU A 197 -20.63 -3.34 -8.44
C GLU A 197 -19.85 -3.52 -9.76
N TRP A 198 -19.93 -2.55 -10.67
CA TRP A 198 -19.27 -2.60 -11.97
C TRP A 198 -17.75 -2.57 -11.82
N GLU A 199 -17.24 -1.68 -10.96
CA GLU A 199 -15.82 -1.57 -10.68
C GLU A 199 -15.30 -2.85 -9.99
N ARG A 200 -16.02 -3.40 -9.02
CA ARG A 200 -15.64 -4.68 -8.38
C ARG A 200 -15.63 -5.85 -9.35
N GLN A 201 -16.61 -5.91 -10.28
CA GLN A 201 -16.62 -6.94 -11.31
C GLN A 201 -15.46 -6.77 -12.30
N ALA A 202 -15.09 -5.54 -12.66
CA ALA A 202 -13.93 -5.24 -13.48
C ALA A 202 -12.62 -5.66 -12.80
N MET A 203 -12.46 -5.38 -11.48
CA MET A 203 -11.33 -5.84 -10.67
C MET A 203 -11.18 -7.37 -10.72
N LYS A 204 -12.28 -8.08 -10.47
CA LYS A 204 -12.32 -9.55 -10.49
C LYS A 204 -11.90 -10.10 -11.85
N ASN A 205 -12.49 -9.57 -12.92
CA ASN A 205 -12.28 -10.07 -14.29
C ASN A 205 -10.83 -9.87 -14.74
N ALA A 206 -10.23 -8.74 -14.39
CA ALA A 206 -8.84 -8.43 -14.72
C ALA A 206 -7.83 -9.03 -13.71
N GLY A 207 -8.28 -9.52 -12.56
CA GLY A 207 -7.41 -10.02 -11.51
C GLY A 207 -6.68 -8.93 -10.72
N VAL A 208 -7.16 -7.68 -10.77
CA VAL A 208 -6.62 -6.56 -9.98
C VAL A 208 -6.72 -6.89 -8.49
N THR A 209 -5.69 -6.52 -7.73
CA THR A 209 -5.68 -6.68 -6.27
C THR A 209 -5.91 -5.33 -5.61
N VAL A 210 -6.91 -5.29 -4.72
CA VAL A 210 -7.20 -4.14 -3.88
C VAL A 210 -6.28 -4.14 -2.67
N VAL A 211 -5.70 -3.00 -2.34
CA VAL A 211 -4.97 -2.78 -1.08
C VAL A 211 -5.84 -1.95 -0.17
N HIS A 212 -6.45 -2.62 0.83
CA HIS A 212 -7.31 -1.94 1.81
C HIS A 212 -6.46 -1.27 2.88
N CYS A 213 -6.61 0.06 3.02
CA CYS A 213 -5.87 0.92 3.95
C CYS A 213 -6.85 1.48 5.01
N PRO A 214 -7.24 0.68 6.02
CA PRO A 214 -8.37 1.03 6.91
C PRO A 214 -8.13 2.30 7.73
N ASP A 215 -6.93 2.48 8.28
CA ASP A 215 -6.60 3.64 9.11
C ASP A 215 -6.63 4.93 8.28
N SER A 216 -5.96 4.95 7.14
CA SER A 216 -5.96 6.09 6.22
C SER A 216 -7.37 6.45 5.75
N ASN A 217 -8.16 5.46 5.36
CA ASN A 217 -9.54 5.70 4.93
C ASN A 217 -10.40 6.37 6.01
N LEU A 218 -10.17 6.05 7.28
CA LEU A 218 -10.88 6.65 8.41
C LEU A 218 -10.30 8.01 8.77
N ASN A 219 -8.98 8.13 8.87
CA ASN A 219 -8.30 9.36 9.25
C ASN A 219 -8.56 10.50 8.27
N LEU A 220 -8.58 10.20 6.96
CA LEU A 220 -8.81 11.19 5.90
C LEU A 220 -10.29 11.33 5.49
N CYS A 221 -11.20 10.80 6.31
CA CYS A 221 -12.65 10.86 6.08
C CYS A 221 -13.10 10.27 4.72
N SER A 222 -12.33 9.35 4.14
CA SER A 222 -12.67 8.69 2.87
C SER A 222 -13.84 7.71 3.04
N GLY A 223 -13.91 7.02 4.19
CA GLY A 223 -15.03 6.11 4.52
C GLY A 223 -14.59 4.68 4.83
N THR A 224 -15.52 3.72 4.68
CA THR A 224 -15.25 2.29 4.92
C THR A 224 -15.39 1.48 3.64
N ALA A 225 -14.31 0.87 3.17
CA ALA A 225 -14.30 0.06 1.96
C ALA A 225 -15.19 -1.20 2.09
N PRO A 226 -15.84 -1.66 0.99
CA PRO A 226 -16.75 -2.81 1.00
C PRO A 226 -15.99 -4.16 0.96
N VAL A 227 -14.99 -4.34 1.85
CA VAL A 227 -14.07 -5.49 1.82
C VAL A 227 -14.78 -6.82 1.88
N ARG A 228 -15.81 -6.99 2.75
CA ARG A 228 -16.59 -8.22 2.79
C ARG A 228 -17.27 -8.52 1.46
N THR A 229 -17.84 -7.52 0.81
CA THR A 229 -18.48 -7.65 -0.50
C THR A 229 -17.47 -8.01 -1.58
N MET A 230 -16.27 -7.39 -1.55
CA MET A 230 -15.18 -7.70 -2.46
C MET A 230 -14.76 -9.16 -2.35
N LEU A 231 -14.48 -9.64 -1.12
CA LEU A 231 -14.08 -11.02 -0.87
C LEU A 231 -15.15 -12.03 -1.30
N THR A 232 -16.42 -11.77 -0.97
CA THR A 232 -17.53 -12.62 -1.36
C THR A 232 -17.70 -12.64 -2.89
N GLY A 233 -17.45 -11.52 -3.55
CA GLY A 233 -17.45 -11.37 -5.01
C GLY A 233 -16.26 -12.01 -5.70
N GLY A 234 -15.21 -12.43 -4.98
CA GLY A 234 -14.00 -13.02 -5.53
C GLY A 234 -12.97 -12.01 -6.01
N VAL A 235 -13.03 -10.76 -5.52
CA VAL A 235 -11.97 -9.75 -5.70
C VAL A 235 -10.81 -10.08 -4.77
N ARG A 236 -9.58 -9.99 -5.27
CA ARG A 236 -8.37 -10.13 -4.46
C ARG A 236 -8.18 -8.91 -3.58
N VAL A 237 -7.92 -9.10 -2.30
CA VAL A 237 -7.72 -8.00 -1.33
C VAL A 237 -6.52 -8.33 -0.46
N ALA A 238 -5.65 -7.34 -0.23
CA ALA A 238 -4.60 -7.35 0.79
C ALA A 238 -4.76 -6.11 1.69
N LEU A 239 -4.06 -6.09 2.85
CA LEU A 239 -4.00 -4.89 3.70
C LEU A 239 -2.76 -4.06 3.43
N GLY A 240 -2.89 -2.76 3.55
CA GLY A 240 -1.80 -1.78 3.54
C GLY A 240 -1.92 -0.80 4.70
N SER A 241 -0.78 -0.31 5.18
CA SER A 241 -0.71 0.70 6.25
C SER A 241 -0.95 2.12 5.74
N ASP A 242 -0.56 2.39 4.49
CA ASP A 242 -0.65 3.71 3.85
C ASP A 242 -0.10 4.85 4.74
N ILE A 243 1.16 4.72 5.15
CA ILE A 243 1.85 5.70 5.98
C ILE A 243 2.13 6.98 5.15
N ALA A 244 1.68 8.19 5.55
CA ALA A 244 1.16 8.64 6.82
C ALA A 244 -0.31 9.12 6.76
N GLY A 245 -1.09 8.67 5.79
CA GLY A 245 -2.55 8.73 5.87
C GLY A 245 -3.03 7.76 6.97
N GLY A 246 -2.50 6.55 6.98
CA GLY A 246 -2.56 5.66 8.14
C GLY A 246 -1.53 6.03 9.21
N ASP A 247 -1.88 5.86 10.48
CA ASP A 247 -1.08 6.25 11.64
C ASP A 247 -0.29 5.08 12.28
N HIS A 248 -0.41 3.86 11.75
CA HIS A 248 0.27 2.67 12.26
C HIS A 248 1.18 2.02 11.20
N LEU A 249 2.45 1.77 11.57
CA LEU A 249 3.38 0.90 10.82
C LEU A 249 3.13 -0.59 11.10
N ASP A 250 2.52 -0.88 12.24
CA ASP A 250 2.31 -2.23 12.72
C ASP A 250 1.09 -2.88 12.07
N MET A 251 1.32 -3.95 11.31
CA MET A 251 0.24 -4.66 10.63
C MET A 251 -0.75 -5.36 11.58
N PHE A 252 -0.44 -5.54 12.86
CA PHE A 252 -1.42 -5.97 13.86
C PHE A 252 -2.46 -4.88 14.14
N ASP A 253 -2.02 -3.62 14.26
CA ASP A 253 -2.91 -2.48 14.47
C ASP A 253 -3.75 -2.23 13.22
N VAL A 254 -3.15 -2.26 12.03
CA VAL A 254 -3.85 -2.20 10.73
C VAL A 254 -4.89 -3.33 10.60
N THR A 255 -4.57 -4.55 11.05
CA THR A 255 -5.52 -5.69 11.08
C THR A 255 -6.70 -5.38 12.00
N ALA A 256 -6.44 -4.85 13.20
CA ALA A 256 -7.50 -4.46 14.13
C ALA A 256 -8.40 -3.35 13.55
N ALA A 257 -7.79 -2.37 12.87
CA ALA A 257 -8.53 -1.30 12.20
C ALA A 257 -9.41 -1.85 11.05
N ALA A 258 -8.91 -2.77 10.23
CA ALA A 258 -9.69 -3.43 9.18
C ALA A 258 -10.94 -4.14 9.73
N ILE A 259 -10.80 -4.86 10.86
CA ILE A 259 -11.93 -5.51 11.52
C ILE A 259 -12.92 -4.47 12.06
N ARG A 260 -12.45 -3.37 12.67
CA ARG A 260 -13.31 -2.27 13.19
C ARG A 260 -14.06 -1.60 12.04
N ALA A 261 -13.36 -1.22 10.95
CA ALA A 261 -13.98 -0.63 9.76
C ALA A 261 -15.05 -1.54 9.16
N SER A 262 -14.78 -2.85 9.08
CA SER A 262 -15.74 -3.86 8.62
C SER A 262 -16.98 -3.97 9.53
N LYS A 263 -16.81 -3.83 10.85
CA LYS A 263 -17.93 -3.78 11.82
C LYS A 263 -18.76 -2.51 11.67
N ILE A 264 -18.12 -1.35 11.50
CA ILE A 264 -18.81 -0.06 11.25
C ILE A 264 -19.67 -0.21 9.99
N ARG A 265 -19.09 -0.72 8.89
CA ARG A 265 -19.84 -0.91 7.66
C ARG A 265 -21.02 -1.86 7.84
N ARG A 266 -20.89 -2.97 8.57
CA ARG A 266 -22.00 -3.88 8.88
C ARG A 266 -23.10 -3.20 9.71
N MET A 267 -22.75 -2.30 10.61
CA MET A 267 -23.72 -1.56 11.43
C MET A 267 -24.49 -0.52 10.60
N THR A 268 -23.85 0.07 9.59
CA THR A 268 -24.46 1.11 8.73
C THR A 268 -25.11 0.55 7.48
N ASP A 269 -24.76 -0.66 7.05
CA ASP A 269 -25.30 -1.34 5.88
C ASP A 269 -25.74 -2.77 6.23
N PRO A 270 -27.03 -3.00 6.51
CA PRO A 270 -27.57 -4.33 6.81
C PRO A 270 -27.42 -5.38 5.71
N ALA A 271 -27.15 -4.97 4.45
CA ALA A 271 -26.90 -5.89 3.35
C ALA A 271 -25.54 -6.61 3.45
N VAL A 272 -24.59 -6.07 4.22
CA VAL A 272 -23.31 -6.72 4.49
C VAL A 272 -23.53 -7.92 5.41
N PRO A 273 -23.21 -9.16 4.98
CA PRO A 273 -23.62 -10.38 5.73
C PRO A 273 -22.92 -10.52 7.08
N ALA A 274 -21.60 -10.24 7.15
CA ALA A 274 -20.81 -10.36 8.37
C ALA A 274 -19.57 -9.47 8.31
N PRO A 275 -19.06 -8.97 9.44
CA PRO A 275 -17.76 -8.31 9.48
C PRO A 275 -16.62 -9.32 9.29
N LEU A 276 -15.39 -8.81 9.07
CA LEU A 276 -14.18 -9.62 9.02
C LEU A 276 -13.93 -10.28 10.38
N THR A 277 -13.52 -11.54 10.34
CA THR A 277 -12.93 -12.24 11.49
C THR A 277 -11.44 -11.91 11.63
N VAL A 278 -10.85 -12.20 12.79
CA VAL A 278 -9.41 -12.03 12.99
C VAL A 278 -8.59 -12.88 12.01
N ALA A 279 -9.01 -14.12 11.77
CA ALA A 279 -8.31 -15.02 10.84
C ALA A 279 -8.33 -14.49 9.40
N GLU A 280 -9.48 -14.01 8.93
CA GLU A 280 -9.60 -13.40 7.58
C GLU A 280 -8.75 -12.13 7.48
N ALA A 281 -8.86 -11.21 8.43
CA ALA A 281 -8.10 -9.97 8.40
C ALA A 281 -6.58 -10.22 8.48
N TRP A 282 -6.15 -11.21 9.28
CA TRP A 282 -4.76 -11.61 9.35
C TRP A 282 -4.27 -12.27 8.05
N TYR A 283 -5.10 -13.07 7.39
CA TYR A 283 -4.81 -13.58 6.05
C TYR A 283 -4.56 -12.42 5.07
N LEU A 284 -5.40 -11.37 5.08
CA LEU A 284 -5.23 -10.20 4.22
C LEU A 284 -3.94 -9.42 4.53
N ALA A 285 -3.49 -9.40 5.80
CA ALA A 285 -2.26 -8.74 6.23
C ALA A 285 -0.99 -9.54 5.89
N THR A 286 -1.12 -10.82 5.55
CA THR A 286 0.02 -11.75 5.42
C THR A 286 -0.02 -12.53 4.11
N SER A 287 -0.82 -13.58 4.05
CA SER A 287 -0.83 -14.55 2.94
C SER A 287 -1.30 -13.93 1.63
N ALA A 288 -2.31 -13.07 1.65
CA ALA A 288 -2.83 -12.43 0.44
C ALA A 288 -1.76 -11.57 -0.24
N GLY A 289 -0.95 -10.84 0.55
CA GLY A 289 0.20 -10.11 0.03
C GLY A 289 1.26 -11.06 -0.56
N ALA A 290 1.61 -12.15 0.15
CA ALA A 290 2.57 -13.14 -0.33
C ALA A 290 2.13 -13.76 -1.68
N GLU A 291 0.86 -14.08 -1.83
CA GLU A 291 0.28 -14.61 -3.07
C GLU A 291 0.45 -13.62 -4.24
N TRP A 292 0.25 -12.33 -4.00
CA TRP A 292 0.46 -11.31 -5.03
C TRP A 292 1.93 -11.21 -5.46
N PHE A 293 2.88 -11.41 -4.54
CA PHE A 293 4.31 -11.49 -4.85
C PHE A 293 4.69 -12.78 -5.60
N GLY A 294 3.73 -13.69 -5.83
CA GLY A 294 3.99 -15.01 -6.45
C GLY A 294 4.64 -15.99 -5.49
N GLU A 295 4.62 -15.72 -4.19
CA GLU A 295 5.17 -16.59 -3.17
C GLU A 295 4.08 -17.50 -2.58
N GLN A 296 4.48 -18.71 -2.23
CA GLN A 296 3.60 -19.61 -1.48
C GLN A 296 3.61 -19.21 0.00
N PRO A 297 2.45 -18.85 0.59
CA PRO A 297 2.40 -18.45 2.00
C PRO A 297 2.58 -19.65 2.94
N GLY A 298 2.98 -19.34 4.18
CA GLY A 298 3.06 -20.31 5.27
C GLY A 298 4.42 -20.98 5.41
N PHE A 299 4.46 -22.03 6.24
CA PHE A 299 5.69 -22.69 6.72
C PHE A 299 5.94 -24.06 6.07
N ALA A 300 5.38 -24.31 4.90
CA ALA A 300 5.64 -25.57 4.19
C ALA A 300 7.10 -25.63 3.72
N PRO A 301 7.73 -26.83 3.71
CA PRO A 301 9.07 -27.02 3.18
C PRO A 301 9.15 -26.54 1.71
N GLY A 302 10.18 -25.76 1.42
CA GLY A 302 10.40 -25.16 0.09
C GLY A 302 9.88 -23.72 -0.05
N ASN A 303 9.04 -23.24 0.86
CA ASN A 303 8.60 -21.85 0.87
C ASN A 303 9.70 -20.92 1.43
N ALA A 304 9.74 -19.68 0.90
CA ALA A 304 10.57 -18.65 1.49
C ALA A 304 10.08 -18.33 2.92
N LEU A 305 10.98 -18.39 3.90
CA LEU A 305 10.61 -18.13 5.29
C LEU A 305 10.50 -16.63 5.54
N HIS A 306 9.27 -16.15 5.65
CA HIS A 306 8.94 -14.84 6.20
C HIS A 306 8.15 -15.07 7.49
N ALA A 307 8.72 -14.70 8.62
CA ALA A 307 8.15 -15.04 9.93
C ALA A 307 8.54 -14.02 10.99
N MET A 308 7.69 -13.90 11.99
CA MET A 308 8.00 -13.21 13.23
C MET A 308 7.81 -14.13 14.42
N VAL A 309 8.63 -13.97 15.45
CA VAL A 309 8.51 -14.66 16.72
C VAL A 309 7.99 -13.67 17.75
N LEU A 310 6.85 -13.99 18.34
CA LEU A 310 6.20 -13.16 19.37
C LEU A 310 6.23 -13.87 20.73
N SER A 311 6.42 -13.11 21.80
CA SER A 311 6.21 -13.55 23.17
C SER A 311 4.94 -12.92 23.73
N ASP A 312 4.07 -13.75 24.30
CA ASP A 312 2.88 -13.32 25.04
C ASP A 312 3.00 -13.58 26.55
N SER A 313 4.21 -13.92 27.03
CA SER A 313 4.48 -14.29 28.43
C SER A 313 4.16 -13.18 29.45
N ALA A 314 4.21 -11.91 29.02
CA ALA A 314 3.87 -10.77 29.88
C ALA A 314 2.36 -10.49 29.98
N LEU A 315 1.53 -11.18 29.17
CA LEU A 315 0.08 -11.04 29.23
C LEU A 315 -0.51 -11.99 30.27
N PRO A 316 -1.36 -11.49 31.19
CA PRO A 316 -1.98 -12.37 32.18
C PRO A 316 -2.92 -13.38 31.50
N HIS A 317 -2.80 -14.64 31.89
CA HIS A 317 -3.65 -15.73 31.42
C HIS A 317 -4.35 -16.40 32.59
N GLY A 318 -5.69 -16.39 32.60
CA GLY A 318 -6.45 -17.18 33.58
C GLY A 318 -6.54 -18.68 33.24
N LYS A 319 -6.35 -19.02 31.95
CA LYS A 319 -6.40 -20.39 31.39
C LYS A 319 -5.47 -20.49 30.18
N SER A 320 -5.14 -21.72 29.78
CA SER A 320 -4.43 -21.97 28.52
C SER A 320 -5.26 -21.45 27.34
N LEU A 321 -4.62 -20.70 26.43
CA LEU A 321 -5.22 -20.17 25.22
C LEU A 321 -4.90 -21.06 24.02
N THR A 322 -5.86 -21.24 23.13
CA THR A 322 -5.64 -21.86 21.83
C THR A 322 -4.76 -20.96 20.94
N PRO A 323 -4.11 -21.49 19.89
CA PRO A 323 -3.37 -20.66 18.93
C PRO A 323 -4.21 -19.53 18.32
N ALA A 324 -5.48 -19.78 17.99
CA ALA A 324 -6.40 -18.76 17.49
C ALA A 324 -6.62 -17.63 18.51
N GLN A 325 -6.87 -17.96 19.77
CA GLN A 325 -7.04 -16.97 20.84
C GLN A 325 -5.75 -16.19 21.13
N ARG A 326 -4.58 -16.81 20.95
CA ARG A 326 -3.30 -16.10 21.04
C ARG A 326 -3.13 -15.10 19.89
N LEU A 327 -3.53 -15.47 18.67
CA LEU A 327 -3.55 -14.54 17.53
C LEU A 327 -4.52 -13.37 17.78
N GLU A 328 -5.75 -13.64 18.24
CA GLU A 328 -6.72 -12.59 18.60
C GLU A 328 -6.12 -11.60 19.61
N ARG A 329 -5.43 -12.12 20.63
CA ARG A 329 -4.75 -11.26 21.62
C ARG A 329 -3.60 -10.49 21.01
N ALA A 330 -2.82 -11.07 20.11
CA ALA A 330 -1.72 -10.37 19.44
C ALA A 330 -2.26 -9.19 18.61
N VAL A 331 -3.39 -9.37 17.91
CA VAL A 331 -4.05 -8.31 17.14
C VAL A 331 -4.57 -7.17 18.03
N TYR A 332 -5.21 -7.48 19.16
CA TYR A 332 -5.89 -6.47 19.97
C TYR A 332 -5.12 -6.01 21.21
N ARG A 333 -4.13 -6.77 21.66
CA ARG A 333 -3.47 -6.56 22.96
C ARG A 333 -1.99 -6.94 22.96
N ARG A 334 -1.29 -6.77 21.86
CA ARG A 334 0.15 -7.00 21.81
C ARG A 334 0.90 -6.07 22.77
N GLN A 335 1.90 -6.62 23.47
CA GLN A 335 2.78 -5.80 24.31
C GLN A 335 3.85 -5.10 23.45
N PRO A 336 4.30 -3.89 23.78
CA PRO A 336 5.31 -3.17 23.01
C PRO A 336 6.56 -4.00 22.69
N ASN A 337 7.02 -4.84 23.62
CA ASN A 337 8.23 -5.67 23.46
C ASN A 337 7.89 -7.14 23.17
N ALA A 338 6.75 -7.43 22.54
CA ALA A 338 6.34 -8.80 22.23
C ALA A 338 7.19 -9.43 21.12
N LEU A 339 7.62 -8.63 20.14
CA LEU A 339 8.42 -9.12 19.01
C LEU A 339 9.83 -9.52 19.48
N ARG A 340 10.24 -10.76 19.18
CA ARG A 340 11.53 -11.33 19.58
C ARG A 340 12.48 -11.53 18.42
N ALA A 341 11.97 -11.91 17.27
CA ALA A 341 12.77 -12.06 16.05
C ALA A 341 11.92 -11.88 14.81
N VAL A 342 12.54 -11.43 13.72
CA VAL A 342 11.95 -11.37 12.39
C VAL A 342 12.86 -12.07 11.39
N TYR A 343 12.26 -12.88 10.54
CA TYR A 343 12.92 -13.56 9.43
C TYR A 343 12.34 -13.07 8.10
N SER A 344 13.23 -12.68 7.19
CA SER A 344 12.88 -12.26 5.84
C SER A 344 13.64 -13.11 4.83
N ALA A 345 12.91 -13.83 3.98
CA ALA A 345 13.46 -14.77 2.99
C ALA A 345 14.54 -15.70 3.59
N GLY A 346 14.24 -16.29 4.78
CA GLY A 346 15.11 -17.20 5.50
C GLY A 346 16.22 -16.55 6.33
N ARG A 347 16.45 -15.25 6.20
CA ARG A 347 17.47 -14.52 6.97
C ARG A 347 16.84 -13.88 8.21
N LYS A 348 17.46 -14.07 9.39
CA LYS A 348 17.08 -13.31 10.59
C LYS A 348 17.53 -11.86 10.41
N VAL A 349 16.58 -10.91 10.38
CA VAL A 349 16.80 -9.49 10.16
C VAL A 349 16.58 -8.63 11.40
N PHE A 350 15.96 -9.20 12.45
CA PHE A 350 15.76 -8.55 13.74
C PHE A 350 15.83 -9.59 14.88
N GLU A 351 16.39 -9.15 16.00
CA GLU A 351 16.40 -9.86 17.29
C GLU A 351 16.32 -8.83 18.40
N ALA A 352 15.36 -9.03 19.39
CA ALA A 352 15.15 -8.14 20.55
C ALA A 352 16.02 -8.54 21.74
#